data_b7059ef4d95edbd26c4c83cc53b8c8f6
#
_entry.id   b7059ef4d95edbd26c4c83cc53b8c8f6
#
_cell.length_a   1.000
_cell.length_b   1.000
_cell.length_c   1.000
_cell.angle_alpha   90.00
_cell.angle_beta   90.00
_cell.angle_gamma   90.00
#
_symmetry.space_group_name_H-M   'P 1'
#
loop_
_entity.id
_entity.type
_entity.pdbx_description
1 polymer ?
#
loop_
_entity_poly.entity_id
_entity_poly.type
_entity_poly.pdbx_seq_one_letter_code
_entity_poly.pdbx_strand_id
1 'polypeptide(L)'
;MTASAPRRRPFRLRAPLLLGGAVLLLGAHVGWTATRTVEDRLARDVARAVYNDNSALLEQVKTEAGAQVETLRAQVAAHPAPQDTAAVLVVSIHEKRLWYRRGDSVLFAAPIAVGSGKHFVVRGGSRVLHFDTPRGHFTVQRLDSAPLWIPPDWHYEEQARKRSLGLVQLVRGRPLPLRDGSVITVEGNEVVRRRADGSVRSLTASDGREIVADGRIVIPPFGTTQRKYPDVLGPFRLYLGDGYGIHGTNNPASIGQAVSHGCIRLRNEDVTQLYHMVTAGTPVFIY
;
A
#
# COMPACT_ATOMS: atom_id res chain seq x y z
N MET A 1 11.45 -98.96 -8.48
CA MET A 1 11.06 -98.03 -7.43
C MET A 1 10.81 -96.68 -8.14
N THR A 2 9.58 -96.37 -8.47
CA THR A 2 9.18 -95.16 -9.17
C THR A 2 8.41 -94.26 -8.21
N ALA A 3 9.00 -93.16 -7.81
CA ALA A 3 8.40 -92.17 -6.90
C ALA A 3 7.37 -91.30 -7.65
N SER A 4 6.15 -91.36 -7.26
CA SER A 4 5.01 -90.56 -7.78
C SER A 4 5.03 -89.13 -7.18
N ALA A 5 5.07 -88.13 -8.02
CA ALA A 5 4.97 -86.72 -7.61
C ALA A 5 3.54 -86.35 -7.23
N PRO A 6 3.30 -85.46 -6.25
CA PRO A 6 1.96 -85.10 -5.80
C PRO A 6 1.34 -84.10 -6.81
N ARG A 7 0.15 -84.42 -7.29
CA ARG A 7 -0.68 -83.54 -8.11
C ARG A 7 -1.20 -82.36 -7.28
N ARG A 8 -0.79 -81.13 -7.67
CA ARG A 8 -1.37 -79.89 -7.15
C ARG A 8 -2.82 -79.73 -7.63
N ARG A 9 -3.79 -79.68 -6.72
CA ARG A 9 -5.17 -79.38 -7.03
C ARG A 9 -5.31 -77.90 -7.43
N PRO A 10 -6.01 -77.55 -8.53
CA PRO A 10 -6.24 -76.14 -8.85
C PRO A 10 -7.19 -75.51 -7.82
N PHE A 11 -6.79 -74.35 -7.33
CA PHE A 11 -7.59 -73.52 -6.43
C PHE A 11 -8.80 -72.98 -7.20
N ARG A 12 -9.96 -73.63 -7.10
CA ARG A 12 -11.21 -73.13 -7.72
C ARG A 12 -11.73 -72.00 -6.85
N LEU A 13 -11.47 -70.76 -7.25
CA LEU A 13 -12.18 -69.59 -6.75
C LEU A 13 -13.69 -69.80 -7.04
N ARG A 14 -14.50 -69.84 -5.97
CA ARG A 14 -15.95 -70.07 -6.06
C ARG A 14 -16.59 -68.87 -6.75
N ALA A 15 -17.18 -69.10 -7.92
CA ALA A 15 -17.86 -68.10 -8.74
C ALA A 15 -18.79 -67.12 -7.99
N PRO A 16 -19.52 -67.53 -6.92
CA PRO A 16 -20.37 -66.60 -6.16
C PRO A 16 -19.60 -65.53 -5.41
N LEU A 17 -18.35 -65.74 -5.01
CA LEU A 17 -17.53 -64.73 -4.32
C LEU A 17 -17.08 -63.62 -5.26
N LEU A 18 -16.81 -63.99 -6.53
CA LEU A 18 -16.44 -63.00 -7.57
C LEU A 18 -17.65 -62.15 -8.03
N LEU A 19 -18.83 -62.76 -8.12
CA LEU A 19 -20.08 -62.06 -8.42
C LEU A 19 -20.47 -61.09 -7.27
N GLY A 20 -20.36 -61.47 -6.03
CA GLY A 20 -20.64 -60.62 -4.85
C GLY A 20 -19.69 -59.42 -4.77
N GLY A 21 -18.38 -59.60 -5.05
CA GLY A 21 -17.39 -58.54 -5.11
C GLY A 21 -17.67 -57.52 -6.26
N ALA A 22 -18.05 -58.05 -7.43
CA ALA A 22 -18.39 -57.18 -8.57
C ALA A 22 -19.65 -56.32 -8.31
N VAL A 23 -20.67 -56.88 -7.69
CA VAL A 23 -21.89 -56.14 -7.31
C VAL A 23 -21.61 -55.06 -6.29
N LEU A 24 -20.74 -55.32 -5.28
CA LEU A 24 -20.34 -54.32 -4.28
C LEU A 24 -19.53 -53.19 -4.91
N LEU A 25 -18.61 -53.51 -5.81
CA LEU A 25 -17.83 -52.50 -6.51
C LEU A 25 -18.69 -51.64 -7.45
N LEU A 26 -19.63 -52.23 -8.18
CA LEU A 26 -20.60 -51.51 -8.98
C LEU A 26 -21.51 -50.62 -8.13
N GLY A 27 -22.01 -51.11 -7.01
CA GLY A 27 -22.82 -50.35 -6.04
C GLY A 27 -22.05 -49.16 -5.46
N ALA A 28 -20.79 -49.37 -5.07
CA ALA A 28 -19.92 -48.30 -4.59
C ALA A 28 -19.61 -47.27 -5.69
N HIS A 29 -19.39 -47.71 -6.93
CA HIS A 29 -19.14 -46.81 -8.06
C HIS A 29 -20.39 -45.97 -8.42
N VAL A 30 -21.56 -46.59 -8.46
CA VAL A 30 -22.84 -45.88 -8.70
C VAL A 30 -23.16 -44.92 -7.56
N GLY A 31 -22.92 -45.30 -6.32
CA GLY A 31 -23.09 -44.43 -5.16
C GLY A 31 -22.15 -43.21 -5.23
N TRP A 32 -20.88 -43.44 -5.55
CA TRP A 32 -19.87 -42.35 -5.70
C TRP A 32 -20.17 -41.40 -6.88
N THR A 33 -20.60 -41.93 -8.03
CA THR A 33 -21.00 -41.10 -9.16
C THR A 33 -22.29 -40.33 -8.88
N ALA A 34 -23.25 -40.91 -8.17
CA ALA A 34 -24.47 -40.22 -7.80
C ALA A 34 -24.21 -39.07 -6.81
N THR A 35 -23.36 -39.28 -5.80
CA THR A 35 -22.98 -38.22 -4.85
C THR A 35 -22.26 -37.10 -5.56
N ARG A 36 -21.27 -37.36 -6.43
CA ARG A 36 -20.58 -36.33 -7.21
C ARG A 36 -21.54 -35.55 -8.12
N THR A 37 -22.47 -36.20 -8.78
CA THR A 37 -23.46 -35.49 -9.61
C THR A 37 -24.37 -34.58 -8.82
N VAL A 38 -24.72 -34.95 -7.56
CA VAL A 38 -25.50 -34.08 -6.67
C VAL A 38 -24.66 -32.90 -6.18
N GLU A 39 -23.41 -33.14 -5.78
CA GLU A 39 -22.50 -32.09 -5.37
C GLU A 39 -22.21 -31.06 -6.51
N ASP A 40 -22.00 -31.56 -7.72
CA ASP A 40 -21.78 -30.71 -8.92
C ASP A 40 -23.03 -29.90 -9.33
N ARG A 41 -24.23 -30.45 -9.08
CA ARG A 41 -25.48 -29.70 -9.29
C ARG A 41 -25.64 -28.63 -8.23
N LEU A 42 -25.45 -28.98 -6.96
CA LEU A 42 -25.54 -28.01 -5.85
C LEU A 42 -24.51 -26.87 -6.02
N ALA A 43 -23.27 -27.20 -6.37
CA ALA A 43 -22.23 -26.21 -6.63
C ALA A 43 -22.61 -25.25 -7.77
N ARG A 44 -23.19 -25.79 -8.86
CA ARG A 44 -23.68 -24.96 -9.97
C ARG A 44 -24.88 -24.09 -9.59
N ASP A 45 -25.81 -24.60 -8.79
CA ASP A 45 -26.97 -23.84 -8.34
C ASP A 45 -26.56 -22.71 -7.38
N VAL A 46 -25.63 -22.99 -6.46
CA VAL A 46 -25.05 -21.97 -5.59
C VAL A 46 -24.28 -20.91 -6.40
N ALA A 47 -23.45 -21.33 -7.34
CA ALA A 47 -22.70 -20.39 -8.20
C ALA A 47 -23.64 -19.49 -9.03
N ARG A 48 -24.74 -20.07 -9.53
CA ARG A 48 -25.77 -19.33 -10.28
C ARG A 48 -26.51 -18.34 -9.38
N ALA A 49 -26.87 -18.75 -8.15
CA ALA A 49 -27.50 -17.86 -7.19
C ALA A 49 -26.58 -16.67 -6.83
N VAL A 50 -25.31 -16.94 -6.49
CA VAL A 50 -24.30 -15.91 -6.21
C VAL A 50 -24.09 -14.97 -7.40
N TYR A 51 -24.04 -15.51 -8.62
CA TYR A 51 -23.92 -14.69 -9.84
C TYR A 51 -25.13 -13.77 -10.02
N ASN A 52 -26.34 -14.28 -9.82
CA ASN A 52 -27.58 -13.49 -9.97
C ASN A 52 -27.64 -12.40 -8.90
N ASP A 53 -27.33 -12.71 -7.64
CA ASP A 53 -27.30 -11.73 -6.53
C ASP A 53 -26.26 -10.63 -6.80
N ASN A 54 -25.04 -11.00 -7.23
CA ASN A 54 -24.02 -10.03 -7.57
C ASN A 54 -24.40 -9.18 -8.77
N SER A 55 -25.07 -9.76 -9.77
CA SER A 55 -25.54 -9.02 -10.94
C SER A 55 -26.65 -8.01 -10.57
N ALA A 56 -27.58 -8.42 -9.72
CA ALA A 56 -28.62 -7.53 -9.20
C ALA A 56 -28.04 -6.38 -8.37
N LEU A 57 -27.07 -6.68 -7.48
CA LEU A 57 -26.38 -5.67 -6.71
C LEU A 57 -25.59 -4.69 -7.60
N LEU A 58 -24.94 -5.19 -8.65
CA LEU A 58 -24.22 -4.34 -9.61
C LEU A 58 -25.16 -3.36 -10.32
N GLU A 59 -26.34 -3.83 -10.76
CA GLU A 59 -27.35 -2.95 -11.40
C GLU A 59 -27.93 -1.94 -10.40
N GLN A 60 -28.13 -2.32 -9.15
CA GLN A 60 -28.54 -1.41 -8.09
C GLN A 60 -27.49 -0.30 -7.89
N VAL A 61 -26.21 -0.70 -7.70
CA VAL A 61 -25.11 0.27 -7.52
C VAL A 61 -24.96 1.20 -8.73
N LYS A 62 -25.10 0.69 -9.96
CA LYS A 62 -25.09 1.53 -11.17
C LYS A 62 -26.23 2.54 -11.19
N THR A 63 -27.42 2.11 -10.81
CA THR A 63 -28.60 2.99 -10.77
C THR A 63 -28.44 4.09 -9.71
N GLU A 64 -27.97 3.72 -8.51
CA GLU A 64 -27.70 4.66 -7.42
C GLU A 64 -26.61 5.66 -7.80
N ALA A 65 -25.48 5.16 -8.37
CA ALA A 65 -24.40 6.01 -8.84
C ALA A 65 -24.86 6.96 -9.97
N GLY A 66 -25.68 6.46 -10.89
CA GLY A 66 -26.28 7.29 -11.95
C GLY A 66 -27.13 8.41 -11.38
N ALA A 67 -28.01 8.10 -10.42
CA ALA A 67 -28.85 9.10 -9.74
C ALA A 67 -28.01 10.15 -8.98
N GLN A 68 -26.93 9.71 -8.32
CA GLN A 68 -26.01 10.62 -7.65
C GLN A 68 -25.29 11.55 -8.64
N VAL A 69 -24.84 11.03 -9.78
CA VAL A 69 -24.21 11.83 -10.84
C VAL A 69 -25.16 12.88 -11.37
N GLU A 70 -26.42 12.54 -11.64
CA GLU A 70 -27.43 13.52 -12.12
C GLU A 70 -27.75 14.56 -11.05
N THR A 71 -27.84 14.16 -9.78
CA THR A 71 -28.02 15.09 -8.65
C THR A 71 -26.86 16.08 -8.56
N LEU A 72 -25.61 15.57 -8.66
CA LEU A 72 -24.43 16.42 -8.65
C LEU A 72 -24.36 17.35 -9.86
N ARG A 73 -24.74 16.87 -11.05
CA ARG A 73 -24.84 17.71 -12.26
C ARG A 73 -25.84 18.83 -12.08
N ALA A 74 -27.01 18.51 -11.53
CA ALA A 74 -28.03 19.52 -11.24
C ALA A 74 -27.56 20.56 -10.21
N GLN A 75 -26.86 20.12 -9.16
CA GLN A 75 -26.25 21.01 -8.17
C GLN A 75 -25.17 21.91 -8.80
N VAL A 76 -24.31 21.38 -9.65
CA VAL A 76 -23.30 22.18 -10.38
C VAL A 76 -23.95 23.17 -11.32
N ALA A 77 -25.03 22.78 -12.02
CA ALA A 77 -25.77 23.67 -12.91
C ALA A 77 -26.55 24.78 -12.16
N ALA A 78 -27.08 24.44 -10.98
CA ALA A 78 -27.79 25.41 -10.11
C ALA A 78 -26.84 26.40 -9.41
N HIS A 79 -25.56 26.00 -9.25
CA HIS A 79 -24.51 26.85 -8.71
C HIS A 79 -23.44 27.01 -9.78
N PRO A 80 -23.69 27.83 -10.85
CA PRO A 80 -22.66 28.13 -11.82
C PRO A 80 -21.46 28.61 -11.03
N ALA A 81 -20.32 28.01 -11.31
CA ALA A 81 -19.06 28.41 -10.66
C ALA A 81 -19.03 29.94 -10.67
N PRO A 82 -18.75 30.58 -9.51
CA PRO A 82 -18.55 32.02 -9.52
C PRO A 82 -17.60 32.28 -10.69
N GLN A 83 -17.80 33.34 -11.43
CA GLN A 83 -16.86 33.81 -12.45
C GLN A 83 -15.62 34.33 -11.69
N ASP A 84 -15.19 33.53 -10.73
CA ASP A 84 -14.07 33.81 -9.88
C ASP A 84 -12.83 33.52 -10.71
N THR A 85 -12.10 34.60 -10.97
CA THR A 85 -10.81 34.60 -11.66
C THR A 85 -9.72 33.88 -10.84
N ALA A 86 -10.09 33.27 -9.72
CA ALA A 86 -9.18 32.55 -8.85
C ALA A 86 -8.65 31.29 -9.56
N ALA A 87 -7.35 31.14 -9.54
CA ALA A 87 -6.74 29.95 -10.08
C ALA A 87 -6.83 28.79 -9.10
N VAL A 88 -7.03 27.57 -9.61
CA VAL A 88 -7.24 26.34 -8.83
C VAL A 88 -6.31 25.23 -9.28
N LEU A 89 -5.92 24.36 -8.38
CA LEU A 89 -5.22 23.12 -8.67
C LEU A 89 -6.25 21.99 -8.86
N VAL A 90 -6.12 21.27 -9.93
CA VAL A 90 -6.96 20.10 -10.27
C VAL A 90 -6.06 18.89 -10.41
N VAL A 91 -6.37 17.81 -9.71
CA VAL A 91 -5.57 16.58 -9.69
C VAL A 91 -6.44 15.41 -10.08
N SER A 92 -6.10 14.73 -11.16
CA SER A 92 -6.68 13.45 -11.54
C SER A 92 -5.77 12.31 -11.08
N ILE A 93 -6.26 11.51 -10.14
CA ILE A 93 -5.57 10.31 -9.67
C ILE A 93 -5.50 9.27 -10.79
N HIS A 94 -6.56 9.15 -11.58
CA HIS A 94 -6.64 8.20 -12.66
C HIS A 94 -5.65 8.51 -13.80
N GLU A 95 -5.65 9.76 -14.27
CA GLU A 95 -4.76 10.21 -15.34
C GLU A 95 -3.33 10.45 -14.86
N LYS A 96 -3.11 10.45 -13.54
CA LYS A 96 -1.83 10.79 -12.89
C LYS A 96 -1.29 12.12 -13.43
N ARG A 97 -2.16 13.13 -13.38
CA ARG A 97 -1.88 14.44 -13.91
C ARG A 97 -2.42 15.53 -12.98
N LEU A 98 -1.67 16.62 -12.90
CA LEU A 98 -2.04 17.83 -12.19
C LEU A 98 -2.14 18.97 -13.19
N TRP A 99 -3.15 19.82 -13.02
CA TRP A 99 -3.32 21.10 -13.72
C TRP A 99 -3.46 22.24 -12.72
N TYR A 100 -2.88 23.40 -13.05
CA TYR A 100 -3.19 24.66 -12.43
C TYR A 100 -3.97 25.49 -13.44
N ARG A 101 -5.18 25.85 -13.12
CA ARG A 101 -6.15 26.44 -14.07
C ARG A 101 -6.74 27.72 -13.51
N ARG A 102 -7.11 28.62 -14.42
CA ARG A 102 -7.94 29.79 -14.15
C ARG A 102 -9.09 29.81 -15.15
N GLY A 103 -10.28 29.51 -14.68
CA GLY A 103 -11.42 29.23 -15.57
C GLY A 103 -11.06 28.12 -16.56
N ASP A 104 -11.23 28.36 -17.84
CA ASP A 104 -10.91 27.41 -18.92
C ASP A 104 -9.43 27.36 -19.31
N SER A 105 -8.65 28.34 -18.86
CA SER A 105 -7.22 28.43 -19.21
C SER A 105 -6.38 27.51 -18.33
N VAL A 106 -5.54 26.68 -18.96
CA VAL A 106 -4.52 25.88 -18.29
C VAL A 106 -3.23 26.70 -18.20
N LEU A 107 -2.87 27.08 -16.98
CA LEU A 107 -1.65 27.86 -16.69
C LEU A 107 -0.42 26.98 -16.55
N PHE A 108 -0.63 25.75 -16.04
CA PHE A 108 0.42 24.75 -15.85
C PHE A 108 -0.19 23.36 -15.88
N ALA A 109 0.55 22.38 -16.37
CA ALA A 109 0.17 20.97 -16.28
C ALA A 109 1.41 20.08 -16.21
N ALA A 110 1.36 19.06 -15.36
CA ALA A 110 2.47 18.12 -15.21
C ALA A 110 1.97 16.69 -14.87
N PRO A 111 2.72 15.65 -15.26
CA PRO A 111 2.49 14.31 -14.77
C PRO A 111 2.87 14.19 -13.29
N ILE A 112 2.17 13.34 -12.55
CA ILE A 112 2.35 13.16 -11.11
C ILE A 112 2.50 11.68 -10.74
N ALA A 113 3.02 11.42 -9.54
CA ALA A 113 2.82 10.14 -8.87
C ALA A 113 1.81 10.31 -7.74
N VAL A 114 1.02 9.26 -7.49
CA VAL A 114 -0.06 9.25 -6.51
C VAL A 114 0.10 8.09 -5.53
N GLY A 115 -0.76 8.01 -4.53
CA GLY A 115 -0.83 6.94 -3.55
C GLY A 115 -0.96 5.56 -4.20
N SER A 116 -0.32 4.58 -3.59
CA SER A 116 -0.23 3.22 -4.13
C SER A 116 -1.51 2.40 -3.96
N GLY A 117 -2.47 2.86 -3.15
CA GLY A 117 -3.66 2.10 -2.76
C GLY A 117 -3.36 0.90 -1.86
N LYS A 118 -2.12 0.71 -1.43
CA LYS A 118 -1.73 -0.42 -0.59
C LYS A 118 -2.15 -0.21 0.86
N HIS A 119 -2.33 -1.32 1.56
CA HIS A 119 -2.59 -1.35 2.98
C HIS A 119 -1.34 -1.78 3.73
N PHE A 120 -1.07 -1.15 4.87
CA PHE A 120 0.03 -1.52 5.75
C PHE A 120 -0.51 -1.73 7.16
N VAL A 121 -0.41 -2.97 7.65
CA VAL A 121 -0.79 -3.32 9.02
C VAL A 121 0.39 -3.05 9.93
N VAL A 122 0.26 -2.07 10.82
CA VAL A 122 1.29 -1.73 11.80
C VAL A 122 1.46 -2.87 12.80
N ARG A 123 2.68 -3.08 13.28
CA ARG A 123 3.01 -4.13 14.25
C ARG A 123 2.10 -4.06 15.47
N GLY A 124 1.54 -5.21 15.84
CA GLY A 124 0.52 -5.29 16.92
C GLY A 124 -0.92 -5.33 16.40
N GLY A 125 -1.14 -5.18 15.07
CA GLY A 125 -2.45 -5.41 14.43
C GLY A 125 -3.53 -4.36 14.71
N SER A 126 -3.24 -3.36 15.56
CA SER A 126 -4.24 -2.39 16.01
C SER A 126 -4.54 -1.26 15.02
N ARG A 127 -3.72 -1.08 13.99
CA ARG A 127 -3.84 0.00 13.01
C ARG A 127 -3.50 -0.48 11.61
N VAL A 128 -4.40 -0.21 10.67
CA VAL A 128 -4.18 -0.38 9.23
C VAL A 128 -4.01 1.00 8.62
N LEU A 129 -2.93 1.21 7.90
CA LEU A 129 -2.69 2.43 7.13
C LEU A 129 -3.08 2.18 5.69
N HIS A 130 -3.75 3.14 5.09
CA HIS A 130 -4.12 3.14 3.69
C HIS A 130 -3.28 4.18 2.97
N PHE A 131 -2.61 3.77 1.92
CA PHE A 131 -1.71 4.62 1.15
C PHE A 131 -2.38 5.18 -0.10
N ASP A 132 -3.60 5.69 0.10
CA ASP A 132 -4.38 6.33 -0.96
C ASP A 132 -4.10 7.84 -0.99
N THR A 133 -4.08 8.42 -2.17
CA THR A 133 -4.20 9.87 -2.30
C THR A 133 -5.63 10.25 -1.98
N PRO A 134 -5.88 11.14 -1.00
CA PRO A 134 -7.23 11.48 -0.61
C PRO A 134 -7.95 12.23 -1.73
N ARG A 135 -9.23 11.93 -1.90
CA ARG A 135 -10.11 12.63 -2.84
C ARG A 135 -10.87 13.73 -2.12
N GLY A 136 -11.27 14.75 -2.86
CA GLY A 136 -12.10 15.84 -2.34
C GLY A 136 -11.50 17.22 -2.56
N HIS A 137 -11.93 18.15 -1.72
CA HIS A 137 -11.53 19.55 -1.78
C HIS A 137 -10.56 19.87 -0.67
N PHE A 138 -9.43 20.43 -1.04
CA PHE A 138 -8.36 20.86 -0.15
C PHE A 138 -8.00 22.30 -0.44
N THR A 139 -7.12 22.83 0.39
CA THR A 139 -6.55 24.16 0.21
C THR A 139 -5.04 24.08 0.48
N VAL A 140 -4.25 24.76 -0.30
CA VAL A 140 -2.84 24.93 0.00
C VAL A 140 -2.71 25.75 1.29
N GLN A 141 -2.39 25.08 2.40
CA GLN A 141 -2.28 25.73 3.70
C GLN A 141 -0.95 26.46 3.87
N ARG A 142 0.12 25.91 3.30
CA ARG A 142 1.48 26.43 3.43
C ARG A 142 2.34 25.98 2.27
N LEU A 143 3.31 26.85 1.93
CA LEU A 143 4.36 26.57 0.97
C LEU A 143 5.70 26.46 1.72
N ASP A 144 6.37 25.32 1.54
CA ASP A 144 7.66 25.05 2.20
C ASP A 144 8.78 25.00 1.16
N SER A 145 9.90 25.66 1.44
CA SER A 145 11.16 25.54 0.69
C SER A 145 12.12 24.62 1.44
N ALA A 146 12.88 23.81 0.72
CA ALA A 146 13.79 22.79 1.24
C ALA A 146 13.16 21.96 2.38
N PRO A 147 11.97 21.37 2.15
CA PRO A 147 11.25 20.64 3.20
C PRO A 147 12.02 19.39 3.60
N LEU A 148 12.14 19.17 4.91
CA LEU A 148 12.68 17.93 5.45
C LEU A 148 11.54 16.90 5.63
N TRP A 149 11.76 15.68 5.19
CA TRP A 149 10.85 14.60 5.54
C TRP A 149 11.21 14.02 6.91
N ILE A 150 10.23 13.95 7.79
CA ILE A 150 10.36 13.35 9.11
C ILE A 150 9.58 12.04 9.08
N PRO A 151 10.25 10.87 8.86
CA PRO A 151 9.56 9.61 8.73
C PRO A 151 8.81 9.24 10.02
N PRO A 152 7.54 8.82 9.93
CA PRO A 152 6.83 8.21 11.05
C PRO A 152 7.38 6.82 11.36
N ASP A 153 7.06 6.27 12.55
CA ASP A 153 7.60 4.97 12.99
C ASP A 153 7.25 3.82 12.04
N TRP A 154 6.06 3.84 11.43
CA TRP A 154 5.66 2.81 10.48
C TRP A 154 6.58 2.72 9.24
N HIS A 155 7.24 3.82 8.86
CA HIS A 155 8.22 3.79 7.77
C HIS A 155 9.38 2.84 8.09
N TYR A 156 9.94 2.95 9.29
CA TYR A 156 11.02 2.07 9.74
C TYR A 156 10.57 0.61 9.81
N GLU A 157 9.33 0.39 10.23
CA GLU A 157 8.74 -0.95 10.25
C GLU A 157 8.56 -1.51 8.82
N GLU A 158 8.10 -0.70 7.88
CA GLU A 158 8.00 -1.07 6.46
C GLU A 158 9.38 -1.43 5.88
N GLN A 159 10.41 -0.63 6.17
CA GLN A 159 11.79 -0.89 5.73
C GLN A 159 12.38 -2.15 6.38
N ALA A 160 12.10 -2.37 7.66
CA ALA A 160 12.53 -3.57 8.36
C ALA A 160 11.92 -4.83 7.71
N ARG A 161 10.62 -4.81 7.40
CA ARG A 161 9.94 -5.92 6.70
C ARG A 161 10.52 -6.15 5.31
N LYS A 162 10.70 -5.09 4.51
CA LYS A 162 11.25 -5.18 3.15
C LYS A 162 12.65 -5.77 3.11
N ARG A 163 13.45 -5.54 4.15
CA ARG A 163 14.85 -5.98 4.26
C ARG A 163 15.05 -7.19 5.16
N SER A 164 13.97 -7.78 5.68
CA SER A 164 13.99 -8.91 6.63
C SER A 164 14.88 -8.64 7.86
N LEU A 165 14.83 -7.39 8.36
CA LEU A 165 15.57 -6.93 9.53
C LEU A 165 14.67 -6.86 10.76
N GLY A 166 15.27 -6.97 11.94
CA GLY A 166 14.60 -6.64 13.19
C GLY A 166 14.33 -5.13 13.32
N LEU A 167 13.58 -4.75 14.34
CA LEU A 167 13.26 -3.37 14.62
C LEU A 167 13.49 -3.08 16.10
N VAL A 168 14.10 -1.94 16.42
CA VAL A 168 14.31 -1.50 17.80
C VAL A 168 14.10 0.02 17.92
N GLN A 169 13.32 0.44 18.92
CA GLN A 169 13.12 1.84 19.23
C GLN A 169 14.28 2.32 20.09
N LEU A 170 14.96 3.37 19.65
CA LEU A 170 15.94 4.07 20.50
C LEU A 170 15.20 5.06 21.40
N VAL A 171 15.51 5.04 22.70
CA VAL A 171 14.90 5.92 23.69
C VAL A 171 15.97 6.84 24.27
N ARG A 172 15.66 8.13 24.40
CA ARG A 172 16.58 9.09 25.04
C ARG A 172 16.88 8.66 26.48
N GLY A 173 18.15 8.72 26.86
CA GLY A 173 18.61 8.30 28.17
C GLY A 173 18.70 6.79 28.40
N ARG A 174 18.40 5.97 27.37
CA ARG A 174 18.55 4.51 27.41
C ARG A 174 19.46 4.04 26.27
N PRO A 175 20.76 3.88 26.51
CA PRO A 175 21.70 3.39 25.51
C PRO A 175 21.30 1.99 25.01
N LEU A 176 21.43 1.76 23.72
CA LEU A 176 21.22 0.47 23.08
C LEU A 176 22.56 -0.26 22.96
N PRO A 177 22.82 -1.30 23.76
CA PRO A 177 24.06 -2.07 23.67
C PRO A 177 24.08 -2.89 22.38
N LEU A 178 25.27 -2.98 21.77
CA LEU A 178 25.56 -3.77 20.57
C LEU A 178 26.46 -4.95 20.89
N ARG A 179 26.43 -5.97 20.03
CA ARG A 179 27.20 -7.20 20.21
C ARG A 179 28.72 -6.99 20.23
N ASP A 180 29.21 -5.93 19.63
CA ASP A 180 30.64 -5.57 19.62
C ASP A 180 31.09 -4.74 20.83
N GLY A 181 30.27 -4.63 21.87
CA GLY A 181 30.54 -3.89 23.09
C GLY A 181 30.35 -2.38 22.98
N SER A 182 30.02 -1.85 21.79
CA SER A 182 29.63 -0.45 21.61
C SER A 182 28.17 -0.21 21.98
N VAL A 183 27.79 1.06 22.15
CA VAL A 183 26.41 1.44 22.40
C VAL A 183 25.94 2.50 21.42
N ILE A 184 24.64 2.45 21.02
CA ILE A 184 23.98 3.55 20.33
C ILE A 184 23.19 4.34 21.36
N THR A 185 23.37 5.63 21.38
CA THR A 185 22.67 6.55 22.30
C THR A 185 22.33 7.87 21.61
N VAL A 186 21.62 8.74 22.32
CA VAL A 186 21.32 10.10 21.87
C VAL A 186 22.09 11.08 22.73
N GLU A 187 22.91 11.90 22.09
CA GLU A 187 23.64 13.00 22.72
C GLU A 187 23.14 14.32 22.08
N GLY A 188 22.51 15.17 22.89
CA GLY A 188 21.83 16.35 22.35
C GLY A 188 20.73 15.94 21.36
N ASN A 189 20.89 16.36 20.11
CA ASN A 189 20.01 16.01 18.99
C ASN A 189 20.64 15.00 18.01
N GLU A 190 21.78 14.40 18.38
CA GLU A 190 22.50 13.45 17.54
C GLU A 190 22.33 12.02 18.05
N VAL A 191 22.07 11.09 17.14
CA VAL A 191 22.23 9.66 17.44
C VAL A 191 23.68 9.30 17.17
N VAL A 192 24.34 8.84 18.22
CA VAL A 192 25.78 8.54 18.19
C VAL A 192 26.05 7.08 18.55
N ARG A 193 27.15 6.56 18.03
CA ARG A 193 27.73 5.30 18.48
C ARG A 193 28.96 5.58 19.33
N ARG A 194 28.94 5.14 20.57
CA ARG A 194 30.05 5.19 21.50
C ARG A 194 30.70 3.82 21.59
N ARG A 195 32.01 3.74 21.36
CA ARG A 195 32.78 2.51 21.48
C ARG A 195 33.35 2.33 22.87
N ALA A 196 33.85 1.13 23.17
CA ALA A 196 34.47 0.81 24.45
C ALA A 196 35.76 1.64 24.72
N ASP A 197 36.45 2.09 23.69
CA ASP A 197 37.62 2.97 23.77
C ASP A 197 37.24 4.46 24.06
N GLY A 198 35.97 4.74 24.27
CA GLY A 198 35.45 6.08 24.52
C GLY A 198 35.22 6.93 23.28
N SER A 199 35.59 6.45 22.07
CA SER A 199 35.36 7.18 20.84
C SER A 199 33.87 7.29 20.53
N VAL A 200 33.43 8.48 20.07
CA VAL A 200 32.06 8.77 19.72
C VAL A 200 31.97 9.16 18.24
N ARG A 201 31.04 8.53 17.54
CA ARG A 201 30.76 8.84 16.13
C ARG A 201 29.26 9.10 15.95
N SER A 202 28.93 10.23 15.33
CA SER A 202 27.56 10.49 14.86
C SER A 202 27.16 9.45 13.79
N LEU A 203 25.93 8.92 13.91
CA LEU A 203 25.36 8.02 12.93
C LEU A 203 24.52 8.87 11.99
N THR A 204 25.09 9.24 10.87
CA THR A 204 24.36 9.97 9.86
C THR A 204 23.38 9.04 9.12
N ALA A 205 22.10 9.35 9.13
CA ALA A 205 21.16 8.84 8.15
C ALA A 205 21.34 9.68 6.88
N SER A 206 22.26 9.29 6.01
CA SER A 206 22.41 9.93 4.70
C SER A 206 21.47 9.26 3.70
N ASP A 207 20.76 10.05 2.91
CA ASP A 207 20.01 9.63 1.72
C ASP A 207 18.89 8.61 1.96
N GLY A 208 18.09 8.82 3.02
CA GLY A 208 16.97 7.92 3.33
C GLY A 208 17.40 6.53 3.80
N ARG A 209 18.62 6.40 4.28
CA ARG A 209 19.12 5.14 4.85
C ARG A 209 18.88 5.10 6.34
N GLU A 210 18.21 4.06 6.78
CA GLU A 210 17.98 3.80 8.19
C GLU A 210 19.27 3.36 8.89
N ILE A 211 19.40 3.72 10.16
CA ILE A 211 20.47 3.19 11.02
C ILE A 211 20.23 1.69 11.20
N VAL A 212 21.19 0.87 10.79
CA VAL A 212 21.16 -0.57 10.97
C VAL A 212 22.26 -0.99 11.93
N ALA A 213 21.91 -1.71 12.97
CA ALA A 213 22.84 -2.29 13.93
C ALA A 213 22.37 -3.67 14.40
N ASP A 214 23.26 -4.62 14.47
CA ASP A 214 23.01 -6.01 14.89
C ASP A 214 21.81 -6.67 14.18
N GLY A 215 21.66 -6.43 12.87
CA GLY A 215 20.54 -6.97 12.08
C GLY A 215 19.18 -6.32 12.38
N ARG A 216 19.15 -5.16 13.03
CA ARG A 216 17.94 -4.42 13.36
C ARG A 216 18.00 -3.01 12.80
N ILE A 217 16.88 -2.49 12.32
CA ILE A 217 16.70 -1.07 12.08
C ILE A 217 16.45 -0.38 13.43
N VAL A 218 17.22 0.67 13.70
CA VAL A 218 17.09 1.52 14.88
C VAL A 218 16.22 2.71 14.53
N ILE A 219 15.09 2.87 15.22
CA ILE A 219 14.20 4.03 15.06
C ILE A 219 14.76 5.17 15.92
N PRO A 220 15.23 6.27 15.32
CA PRO A 220 15.70 7.43 16.05
C PRO A 220 14.53 8.14 16.76
N PRO A 221 14.71 8.69 17.95
CA PRO A 221 13.68 9.53 18.58
C PRO A 221 13.36 10.77 17.74
N PHE A 222 12.14 11.27 17.87
CA PHE A 222 11.76 12.55 17.28
C PHE A 222 12.68 13.68 17.74
N GLY A 223 12.96 14.63 16.85
CA GLY A 223 13.85 15.76 17.09
C GLY A 223 15.34 15.46 16.88
N THR A 224 15.73 14.21 16.61
CA THR A 224 17.12 13.90 16.24
C THR A 224 17.40 14.25 14.79
N THR A 225 18.67 14.59 14.48
CA THR A 225 19.13 14.90 13.13
C THR A 225 18.95 13.70 12.21
N GLN A 226 19.16 12.48 12.70
CA GLN A 226 19.03 11.24 11.97
C GLN A 226 17.58 10.87 11.62
N ARG A 227 16.60 11.62 12.10
CA ARG A 227 15.19 11.51 11.72
C ARG A 227 14.74 12.61 10.76
N LYS A 228 15.66 13.37 10.20
CA LYS A 228 15.40 14.43 9.23
C LYS A 228 16.02 14.04 7.89
N TYR A 229 15.17 13.69 6.93
CA TYR A 229 15.63 13.24 5.62
C TYR A 229 15.51 14.38 4.62
N PRO A 230 16.64 14.96 4.19
CA PRO A 230 16.64 15.96 3.14
C PRO A 230 16.29 15.33 1.79
N ASP A 231 15.91 16.16 0.83
CA ASP A 231 15.70 15.85 -0.59
C ASP A 231 14.58 14.86 -0.93
N VAL A 232 14.06 14.10 0.04
CA VAL A 232 12.97 13.13 -0.19
C VAL A 232 11.72 13.80 -0.75
N LEU A 233 11.42 15.03 -0.31
CA LEU A 233 10.28 15.83 -0.76
C LEU A 233 10.66 16.82 -1.88
N GLY A 234 11.88 16.72 -2.39
CA GLY A 234 12.41 17.67 -3.37
C GLY A 234 12.59 19.09 -2.82
N PRO A 235 12.75 20.08 -3.72
CA PRO A 235 13.06 21.45 -3.32
C PRO A 235 11.88 22.19 -2.68
N PHE A 236 10.64 21.81 -3.00
CA PHE A 236 9.43 22.52 -2.57
C PHE A 236 8.30 21.57 -2.22
N ARG A 237 7.42 22.02 -1.31
CA ARG A 237 6.19 21.35 -0.95
C ARG A 237 5.04 22.34 -0.80
N LEU A 238 3.90 22.02 -1.37
CA LEU A 238 2.60 22.62 -1.11
C LEU A 238 1.88 21.74 -0.08
N TYR A 239 1.75 22.18 1.14
CA TYR A 239 1.13 21.41 2.22
C TYR A 239 -0.39 21.57 2.19
N LEU A 240 -1.12 20.46 2.23
CA LEU A 240 -2.58 20.41 2.12
C LEU A 240 -3.29 20.10 3.44
N GLY A 241 -2.55 19.80 4.50
CA GLY A 241 -3.10 19.36 5.78
C GLY A 241 -2.95 17.84 5.99
N ASP A 242 -3.13 17.39 7.22
CA ASP A 242 -3.16 15.99 7.65
C ASP A 242 -1.99 15.13 7.16
N GLY A 243 -0.83 15.75 6.99
CA GLY A 243 0.37 15.09 6.47
C GLY A 243 0.43 14.95 4.95
N TYR A 244 -0.60 15.35 4.22
CA TYR A 244 -0.62 15.32 2.75
C TYR A 244 -0.02 16.58 2.13
N GLY A 245 0.51 16.42 0.93
CA GLY A 245 1.06 17.53 0.17
C GLY A 245 1.36 17.17 -1.27
N ILE A 246 1.63 18.22 -2.04
CA ILE A 246 2.17 18.15 -3.39
C ILE A 246 3.63 18.59 -3.28
N HIS A 247 4.57 17.75 -3.71
CA HIS A 247 6.00 18.00 -3.49
C HIS A 247 6.88 17.40 -4.60
N GLY A 248 8.14 17.80 -4.64
CA GLY A 248 9.15 17.19 -5.50
C GLY A 248 9.50 15.76 -5.08
N THR A 249 10.56 15.21 -5.65
CA THR A 249 10.98 13.85 -5.32
C THR A 249 12.46 13.63 -5.63
N ASN A 250 13.12 12.82 -4.82
CA ASN A 250 14.44 12.26 -5.13
C ASN A 250 14.36 10.99 -6.00
N ASN A 251 13.16 10.55 -6.36
CA ASN A 251 12.91 9.41 -7.25
C ASN A 251 12.05 9.83 -8.45
N PRO A 252 12.61 10.49 -9.46
CA PRO A 252 11.86 10.95 -10.63
C PRO A 252 11.26 9.84 -11.47
N ALA A 253 11.81 8.61 -11.40
CA ALA A 253 11.24 7.45 -12.07
C ALA A 253 9.86 7.03 -11.52
N SER A 254 9.47 7.53 -10.33
CA SER A 254 8.15 7.29 -9.76
C SER A 254 7.02 8.06 -10.44
N ILE A 255 7.33 9.11 -11.20
CA ILE A 255 6.33 9.96 -11.87
C ILE A 255 5.54 9.14 -12.91
N GLY A 256 4.23 9.32 -12.93
CA GLY A 256 3.30 8.54 -13.74
C GLY A 256 2.84 7.24 -13.05
N GLN A 257 3.28 6.95 -11.83
CA GLN A 257 2.99 5.70 -11.13
C GLN A 257 2.14 5.93 -9.85
N ALA A 258 1.48 4.86 -9.38
CA ALA A 258 0.79 4.81 -8.09
C ALA A 258 1.71 4.12 -7.08
N VAL A 259 2.59 4.86 -6.43
CA VAL A 259 3.67 4.31 -5.59
C VAL A 259 3.93 5.08 -4.30
N SER A 260 3.27 6.22 -4.08
CA SER A 260 3.45 7.00 -2.86
C SER A 260 2.63 6.44 -1.69
N HIS A 261 2.84 7.00 -0.51
CA HIS A 261 2.05 6.70 0.69
C HIS A 261 0.86 7.67 0.87
N GLY A 262 0.43 8.32 -0.24
CA GLY A 262 -0.72 9.22 -0.28
C GLY A 262 -0.39 10.62 -0.81
N CYS A 263 0.83 11.13 -0.61
CA CYS A 263 1.26 12.41 -1.18
C CYS A 263 1.34 12.38 -2.71
N ILE A 264 1.19 13.54 -3.32
CA ILE A 264 1.30 13.74 -4.76
C ILE A 264 2.73 14.18 -5.07
N ARG A 265 3.42 13.42 -5.94
CA ARG A 265 4.79 13.74 -6.34
C ARG A 265 4.82 14.39 -7.71
N LEU A 266 5.62 15.42 -7.84
CA LEU A 266 6.02 16.08 -9.09
C LEU A 266 7.51 15.85 -9.34
N ARG A 267 7.97 16.05 -10.57
CA ARG A 267 9.39 16.26 -10.82
C ARG A 267 9.86 17.53 -10.12
N ASN A 268 11.14 17.62 -9.81
CA ASN A 268 11.66 18.78 -9.06
C ASN A 268 11.53 20.08 -9.86
N GLU A 269 11.74 20.04 -11.17
CA GLU A 269 11.52 21.16 -12.06
C GLU A 269 10.06 21.61 -12.11
N ASP A 270 9.13 20.65 -12.16
CA ASP A 270 7.68 20.91 -12.21
C ASP A 270 7.18 21.55 -10.91
N VAL A 271 7.58 21.01 -9.76
CA VAL A 271 7.17 21.57 -8.45
C VAL A 271 7.80 22.94 -8.23
N THR A 272 9.01 23.19 -8.74
CA THR A 272 9.67 24.50 -8.68
C THR A 272 8.86 25.54 -9.44
N GLN A 273 8.46 25.23 -10.67
CA GLN A 273 7.62 26.11 -11.45
C GLN A 273 6.28 26.38 -10.77
N LEU A 274 5.62 25.31 -10.32
CA LEU A 274 4.30 25.41 -9.66
C LEU A 274 4.37 26.21 -8.37
N TYR A 275 5.41 26.04 -7.56
CA TYR A 275 5.63 26.74 -6.30
C TYR A 275 5.61 28.28 -6.46
N HIS A 276 6.18 28.79 -7.54
CA HIS A 276 6.22 30.24 -7.82
C HIS A 276 4.91 30.79 -8.41
N MET A 277 4.00 29.90 -8.82
CA MET A 277 2.70 30.29 -9.38
C MET A 277 1.55 30.24 -8.35
N VAL A 278 1.70 29.41 -7.32
CA VAL A 278 0.65 29.10 -6.34
C VAL A 278 0.87 29.87 -5.05
N THR A 279 -0.21 30.25 -4.39
CA THR A 279 -0.19 30.92 -3.08
C THR A 279 -0.90 30.08 -2.03
N ALA A 280 -0.61 30.33 -0.75
CA ALA A 280 -1.45 29.81 0.32
C ALA A 280 -2.88 30.31 0.13
N GLY A 281 -3.87 29.44 0.40
CA GLY A 281 -5.26 29.70 0.10
C GLY A 281 -5.74 29.17 -1.27
N THR A 282 -4.81 28.76 -2.16
CA THR A 282 -5.21 28.20 -3.46
C THR A 282 -6.04 26.93 -3.27
N PRO A 283 -7.26 26.83 -3.84
CA PRO A 283 -8.09 25.64 -3.82
C PRO A 283 -7.46 24.48 -4.59
N VAL A 284 -7.66 23.25 -4.09
CA VAL A 284 -7.15 22.00 -4.70
C VAL A 284 -8.30 21.00 -4.78
N PHE A 285 -8.57 20.50 -5.97
CA PHE A 285 -9.59 19.48 -6.23
C PHE A 285 -8.89 18.19 -6.63
N ILE A 286 -9.11 17.10 -5.90
CA ILE A 286 -8.52 15.77 -6.14
C ILE A 286 -9.64 14.77 -6.40
N TYR A 287 -9.63 14.10 -7.59
CA TYR A 287 -10.67 13.14 -8.00
C TYR A 287 -10.08 11.86 -8.65
#